data_6bf9d9c55db4e99b42fe9b2ad2a6edd4
#
_entry.id   6bf9d9c55db4e99b42fe9b2ad2a6edd4
#
_cell.length_a   1.000
_cell.length_b   1.000
_cell.length_c   1.000
_cell.angle_alpha   90.00
_cell.angle_beta   90.00
_cell.angle_gamma   90.00
#
_symmetry.space_group_name_H-M   'P 1'
#
loop_
_entity.id
_entity.type
_entity.pdbx_description
1 polymer ?
#
loop_
_entity_poly.entity_id
_entity_poly.type
_entity_poly.pdbx_seq_one_letter_code
_entity_poly.pdbx_strand_id
1 'polypeptide(L)'
;MRDEESLLAAIERPWQASFGREHFASPFEKAAALMESIIRRHPFVDGNKRTATASSSYLLSTFGYEVETGQEELEDFAVRVAVGEFETAEIAVWFETHSSKI
;
A
#
# COMPACT_ATOMS: atom_id res chain seq x y z
N MET A 1 7.00 -4.16 17.97
CA MET A 1 6.62 -3.00 17.13
C MET A 1 7.41 -1.79 17.56
N ARG A 2 7.83 -1.01 16.61
CA ARG A 2 8.71 0.13 16.87
C ARG A 2 7.95 1.42 17.23
N ASP A 3 6.84 1.67 16.51
CA ASP A 3 6.14 2.95 16.60
C ASP A 3 4.65 2.77 16.29
N GLU A 4 3.84 2.76 17.33
CA GLU A 4 2.39 2.58 17.20
C GLU A 4 1.71 3.76 16.53
N GLU A 5 2.19 4.99 16.76
CA GLU A 5 1.61 6.17 16.13
C GLU A 5 1.82 6.14 14.62
N SER A 6 3.02 5.73 14.18
CA SER A 6 3.31 5.59 12.76
C SER A 6 2.46 4.50 12.11
N LEU A 7 2.24 3.40 12.81
CA LEU A 7 1.40 2.32 12.30
C LEU A 7 -0.05 2.78 12.15
N LEU A 8 -0.60 3.45 13.18
CA LEU A 8 -1.96 3.96 13.13
C LEU A 8 -2.14 4.97 12.01
N ALA A 9 -1.20 5.89 11.86
CA ALA A 9 -1.24 6.87 10.78
C ALA A 9 -1.21 6.20 9.40
N ALA A 10 -0.41 5.15 9.24
CA ALA A 10 -0.35 4.42 7.99
C ALA A 10 -1.66 3.71 7.67
N ILE A 11 -2.28 3.08 8.67
CA ILE A 11 -3.56 2.38 8.51
C ILE A 11 -4.68 3.36 8.17
N GLU A 12 -4.66 4.55 8.74
CA GLU A 12 -5.69 5.57 8.51
C GLU A 12 -5.55 6.29 7.18
N ARG A 13 -4.34 6.38 6.63
CA ARG A 13 -4.09 7.18 5.43
C ARG A 13 -4.98 6.83 4.24
N PRO A 14 -5.26 5.55 3.92
CA PRO A 14 -6.12 5.22 2.78
C PRO A 14 -7.53 5.78 2.89
N TRP A 15 -7.98 6.07 4.11
CA TRP A 15 -9.36 6.49 4.38
C TRP A 15 -9.50 7.99 4.62
N GLN A 16 -8.44 8.76 4.43
CA GLN A 16 -8.47 10.21 4.61
C GLN A 16 -9.41 10.89 3.61
N ALA A 17 -10.12 11.89 4.11
CA ALA A 17 -11.06 12.66 3.31
C ALA A 17 -11.04 14.11 3.76
N SER A 18 -11.40 15.02 2.84
CA SER A 18 -11.52 16.45 3.11
C SER A 18 -12.73 16.98 2.37
N PHE A 19 -13.55 17.78 3.05
CA PHE A 19 -14.73 18.40 2.43
C PHE A 19 -15.65 17.39 1.72
N GLY A 20 -15.81 16.21 2.33
CA GLY A 20 -16.66 15.15 1.79
C GLY A 20 -16.05 14.36 0.64
N ARG A 21 -14.77 14.60 0.30
CA ARG A 21 -14.09 13.87 -0.77
C ARG A 21 -12.95 13.02 -0.21
N GLU A 22 -12.87 11.79 -0.67
CA GLU A 22 -11.78 10.91 -0.32
C GLU A 22 -10.50 11.35 -1.04
N HIS A 23 -9.36 11.35 -0.33
CA HIS A 23 -8.06 11.63 -0.96
C HIS A 23 -7.65 10.49 -1.91
N PHE A 24 -8.02 9.26 -1.56
CA PHE A 24 -7.70 8.05 -2.34
C PHE A 24 -9.01 7.33 -2.64
N ALA A 25 -9.62 7.67 -3.78
CA ALA A 25 -10.98 7.24 -4.08
C ALA A 25 -11.06 5.77 -4.55
N SER A 26 -10.10 5.30 -5.34
CA SER A 26 -10.12 3.92 -5.84
C SER A 26 -9.45 2.96 -4.86
N PRO A 27 -9.80 1.67 -4.91
CA PRO A 27 -9.12 0.66 -4.10
C PRO A 27 -7.61 0.62 -4.36
N PHE A 28 -7.18 0.85 -5.59
CA PHE A 28 -5.77 0.84 -5.96
C PHE A 28 -5.02 2.03 -5.36
N GLU A 29 -5.66 3.20 -5.33
CA GLU A 29 -5.10 4.37 -4.67
C GLU A 29 -4.99 4.15 -3.16
N LYS A 30 -5.99 3.52 -2.55
CA LYS A 30 -5.96 3.19 -1.12
C LYS A 30 -4.83 2.21 -0.80
N ALA A 31 -4.66 1.17 -1.62
CA ALA A 31 -3.58 0.21 -1.44
C ALA A 31 -2.22 0.88 -1.59
N ALA A 32 -2.08 1.78 -2.56
CA ALA A 32 -0.85 2.54 -2.78
C ALA A 32 -0.52 3.42 -1.57
N ALA A 33 -1.51 4.12 -1.05
CA ALA A 33 -1.33 4.99 0.12
C ALA A 33 -0.90 4.18 1.35
N LEU A 34 -1.51 3.01 1.56
CA LEU A 34 -1.16 2.13 2.67
C LEU A 34 0.28 1.61 2.54
N MET A 35 0.62 1.07 1.38
CA MET A 35 1.95 0.54 1.12
C MET A 35 3.04 1.59 1.32
N GLU A 36 2.86 2.75 0.70
CA GLU A 36 3.81 3.85 0.80
C GLU A 36 3.99 4.30 2.25
N SER A 37 2.89 4.42 2.99
CA SER A 37 2.95 4.88 4.37
C SER A 37 3.67 3.91 5.29
N ILE A 38 3.42 2.61 5.16
CA ILE A 38 4.11 1.61 5.97
C ILE A 38 5.61 1.60 5.65
N ILE A 39 5.95 1.65 4.37
CA ILE A 39 7.35 1.63 3.95
C ILE A 39 8.08 2.88 4.44
N ARG A 40 7.48 4.05 4.28
CA ARG A 40 8.14 5.32 4.63
C ARG A 40 8.16 5.61 6.12
N ARG A 41 7.13 5.20 6.86
CA ARG A 41 7.04 5.45 8.30
C ARG A 41 7.80 4.44 9.14
N HIS A 42 8.10 3.27 8.60
CA HIS A 42 8.83 2.21 9.29
C HIS A 42 8.30 1.93 10.71
N PRO A 43 6.99 1.60 10.87
CA PRO A 43 6.43 1.37 12.20
C PRO A 43 6.97 0.13 12.90
N PHE A 44 7.62 -0.76 12.17
CA PHE A 44 8.23 -1.96 12.72
C PHE A 44 9.75 -1.85 12.67
N VAL A 45 10.42 -2.57 13.57
CA VAL A 45 11.89 -2.64 13.54
C VAL A 45 12.35 -3.34 12.25
N ASP A 46 11.61 -4.38 11.86
CA ASP A 46 11.92 -5.17 10.67
C ASP A 46 10.60 -5.61 10.01
N GLY A 47 10.67 -6.01 8.76
CA GLY A 47 9.51 -6.51 8.04
C GLY A 47 8.57 -5.45 7.50
N ASN A 48 8.97 -4.18 7.41
CA ASN A 48 8.11 -3.10 6.91
C ASN A 48 7.67 -3.34 5.46
N LYS A 49 8.60 -3.73 4.58
CA LYS A 49 8.25 -4.03 3.19
C LYS A 49 7.31 -5.23 3.07
N ARG A 50 7.57 -6.28 3.85
CA ARG A 50 6.72 -7.46 3.86
C ARG A 50 5.32 -7.12 4.37
N THR A 51 5.22 -6.38 5.46
CA THR A 51 3.94 -5.95 6.02
C THR A 51 3.20 -5.06 5.03
N ALA A 52 3.90 -4.15 4.36
CA ALA A 52 3.30 -3.25 3.37
C ALA A 52 2.69 -4.03 2.20
N THR A 53 3.40 -5.02 1.66
CA THR A 53 2.87 -5.83 0.55
C THR A 53 1.69 -6.68 0.98
N ALA A 54 1.78 -7.34 2.13
CA ALA A 54 0.70 -8.18 2.66
C ALA A 54 -0.55 -7.35 2.97
N SER A 55 -0.38 -6.21 3.63
CA SER A 55 -1.51 -5.35 4.02
C SER A 55 -2.20 -4.74 2.80
N SER A 56 -1.43 -4.29 1.82
CA SER A 56 -1.98 -3.71 0.60
C SER A 56 -2.74 -4.74 -0.23
N SER A 57 -2.19 -5.95 -0.34
CA SER A 57 -2.86 -7.06 -1.02
C SER A 57 -4.16 -7.45 -0.30
N TYR A 58 -4.13 -7.48 1.03
CA TYR A 58 -5.32 -7.76 1.82
C TYR A 58 -6.39 -6.67 1.62
N LEU A 59 -5.99 -5.41 1.65
CA LEU A 59 -6.93 -4.30 1.43
C LEU A 59 -7.61 -4.46 0.07
N LEU A 60 -6.86 -4.76 -0.98
CA LEU A 60 -7.44 -4.99 -2.30
C LEU A 60 -8.41 -6.16 -2.32
N SER A 61 -8.12 -7.22 -1.56
CA SER A 61 -9.02 -8.37 -1.48
C SER A 61 -10.36 -8.00 -0.86
N THR A 62 -10.38 -7.06 0.09
CA THR A 62 -11.64 -6.59 0.70
C THR A 62 -12.51 -5.83 -0.29
N PHE A 63 -11.93 -5.30 -1.37
CA PHE A 63 -12.66 -4.64 -2.45
C PHE A 63 -12.91 -5.57 -3.64
N GLY A 64 -12.58 -6.85 -3.50
CA GLY A 64 -12.84 -7.84 -4.55
C GLY A 64 -11.75 -7.96 -5.61
N TYR A 65 -10.51 -7.58 -5.29
CA TYR A 65 -9.38 -7.67 -6.20
C TYR A 65 -8.28 -8.57 -5.63
N GLU A 66 -7.65 -9.31 -6.52
CA GLU A 66 -6.52 -10.16 -6.17
C GLU A 66 -5.27 -9.69 -6.92
N VAL A 67 -4.18 -9.51 -6.19
CA VAL A 67 -2.90 -9.16 -6.81
C VAL A 67 -2.33 -10.42 -7.45
N GLU A 68 -2.16 -10.36 -8.77
CA GLU A 68 -1.67 -11.47 -9.56
C GLU A 68 -0.24 -11.21 -10.02
N THR A 69 0.70 -11.51 -9.14
CA THR A 69 2.11 -11.38 -9.44
C THR A 69 2.90 -12.38 -8.60
N GLY A 70 4.08 -12.72 -9.05
CA GLY A 70 4.96 -13.59 -8.28
C GLY A 70 5.46 -12.89 -7.01
N GLN A 71 5.77 -13.69 -5.99
CA GLN A 71 6.28 -13.15 -4.73
C GLN A 71 7.56 -12.33 -4.93
N GLU A 72 8.45 -12.81 -5.78
CA GLU A 72 9.70 -12.13 -6.07
C GLU A 72 9.48 -10.76 -6.74
N GLU A 73 8.56 -10.70 -7.70
CA GLU A 73 8.23 -9.45 -8.37
C GLU A 73 7.62 -8.44 -7.40
N LEU A 74 6.76 -8.90 -6.51
CA LEU A 74 6.15 -8.03 -5.50
C LEU A 74 7.19 -7.49 -4.52
N GLU A 75 8.14 -8.34 -4.10
CA GLU A 75 9.23 -7.92 -3.22
C GLU A 75 10.14 -6.89 -3.90
N ASP A 76 10.48 -7.11 -5.17
CA ASP A 76 11.27 -6.16 -5.96
C ASP A 76 10.56 -4.82 -6.08
N PHE A 77 9.26 -4.84 -6.30
CA PHE A 77 8.46 -3.62 -6.35
C PHE A 77 8.51 -2.87 -5.03
N ALA A 78 8.37 -3.58 -3.91
CA ALA A 78 8.45 -2.97 -2.57
C ALA A 78 9.80 -2.29 -2.32
N VAL A 79 10.89 -2.90 -2.79
CA VAL A 79 12.22 -2.29 -2.69
C VAL A 79 12.28 -0.99 -3.50
N ARG A 80 11.73 -0.97 -4.70
CA ARG A 80 11.70 0.22 -5.55
C ARG A 80 10.85 1.33 -4.95
N VAL A 81 9.74 0.98 -4.31
CA VAL A 81 8.94 1.96 -3.56
C VAL A 81 9.76 2.53 -2.41
N ALA A 82 10.49 1.68 -1.69
CA ALA A 82 11.29 2.09 -0.54
C ALA A 82 12.40 3.08 -0.91
N VAL A 83 12.98 2.94 -2.10
CA VAL A 83 14.03 3.87 -2.55
C VAL A 83 13.46 5.10 -3.26
N GLY A 84 12.14 5.25 -3.31
CA GLY A 84 11.50 6.46 -3.78
C GLY A 84 11.34 6.57 -5.31
N GLU A 85 11.39 5.46 -6.03
CA GLU A 85 11.22 5.46 -7.49
C GLU A 85 9.81 5.84 -7.94
N PHE A 86 8.82 5.65 -7.07
CA PHE A 86 7.41 5.83 -7.43
C PHE A 86 6.71 6.83 -6.52
N GLU A 87 5.85 7.63 -7.12
CA GLU A 87 4.89 8.43 -6.38
C GLU A 87 3.63 7.58 -6.13
N THR A 88 2.78 8.04 -5.21
CA THR A 88 1.57 7.30 -4.82
C THR A 88 0.71 6.92 -6.04
N ALA A 89 0.52 7.86 -6.97
CA ALA A 89 -0.29 7.59 -8.17
C ALA A 89 0.32 6.47 -9.03
N GLU A 90 1.63 6.41 -9.12
CA GLU A 90 2.32 5.38 -9.89
C GLU A 90 2.21 4.01 -9.21
N ILE A 91 2.27 3.98 -7.88
CA ILE A 91 2.06 2.74 -7.12
C ILE A 91 0.64 2.22 -7.36
N ALA A 92 -0.34 3.12 -7.40
CA ALA A 92 -1.74 2.76 -7.68
C ALA A 92 -1.88 2.13 -9.06
N VAL A 93 -1.24 2.69 -10.07
CA VAL A 93 -1.25 2.14 -11.43
C VAL A 93 -0.62 0.74 -11.45
N TRP A 94 0.46 0.54 -10.71
CA TRP A 94 1.11 -0.76 -10.63
C TRP A 94 0.14 -1.81 -10.06
N PHE A 95 -0.55 -1.49 -8.95
CA PHE A 95 -1.53 -2.40 -8.38
C PHE A 95 -2.68 -2.70 -9.33
N GLU A 96 -3.18 -1.68 -10.01
CA GLU A 96 -4.27 -1.87 -10.98
C GLU A 96 -3.85 -2.79 -12.11
N THR A 97 -2.64 -2.60 -12.63
CA THR A 97 -2.10 -3.39 -13.73
C THR A 97 -1.85 -4.85 -13.33
N HIS A 98 -1.50 -5.09 -12.06
CA HIS A 98 -1.13 -6.42 -11.57
C HIS A 98 -2.24 -7.09 -10.75
N SER A 99 -3.46 -6.60 -10.82
CA SER A 99 -4.59 -7.16 -10.08
C SER A 99 -5.72 -7.51 -11.02
N SER A 100 -6.52 -8.49 -10.63
CA SER A 100 -7.75 -8.81 -11.34
C SER A 100 -8.90 -8.94 -10.36
N LYS A 101 -10.10 -8.72 -10.86
CA LYS A 101 -11.31 -8.79 -10.06
C LYS A 101 -11.65 -10.25 -9.77
N ILE A 102 -11.93 -10.53 -8.51
CA ILE A 102 -12.30 -11.86 -8.04
C ILE A 102 -13.74 -12.21 -8.47
#